data_ddf7b6d9c843a9f63cea1fb9e3eee111
#
_entry.id   ddf7b6d9c843a9f63cea1fb9e3eee111
#
_cell.length_a   1.000
_cell.length_b   1.000
_cell.length_c   1.000
_cell.angle_alpha   90.00
_cell.angle_beta   90.00
_cell.angle_gamma   90.00
#
_symmetry.space_group_name_H-M   'P 1'
#
loop_
_entity.id
_entity.type
_entity.pdbx_description
1 polymer ?
#
loop_
_entity_poly.entity_id
_entity_poly.type
_entity_poly.pdbx_seq_one_letter_code
_entity_poly.pdbx_strand_id
1 'polypeptide(L)'
;MYKLRYPYDVLRPLDIVVLLKLSLSEGDRPPYLQLANELHLYPSEVYASIKRARASHFVQGPELKDRLNRSALLEFLLHGIRYAFPAEHGAMTRGVPTRYAASPLRQHLEQGKEPPPVWPYVEGLVRGYSYAPLHKNVPKAALADPHLYELLVLVDALRDGKARERELAVKELSKRLQGASDGLSQS
;
A
#
# COMPACT_ATOMS: atom_id res chain seq x y z
N MET A 1 -0.87 16.06 33.67
CA MET A 1 -2.15 15.47 33.20
C MET A 1 -1.92 14.99 31.76
N TYR A 2 -1.60 13.72 31.58
CA TYR A 2 -1.41 13.12 30.23
C TYR A 2 -2.75 13.07 29.55
N LYS A 3 -2.98 13.94 28.54
CA LYS A 3 -4.08 13.74 27.58
C LYS A 3 -3.76 12.47 26.80
N LEU A 4 -4.46 11.38 27.08
CA LEU A 4 -4.48 10.21 26.20
C LEU A 4 -4.96 10.69 24.81
N ARG A 5 -4.03 10.79 23.86
CA ARG A 5 -4.29 11.17 22.47
C ARG A 5 -4.79 9.97 21.65
N TYR A 6 -5.81 9.30 22.13
CA TYR A 6 -6.57 8.32 21.35
C TYR A 6 -8.00 8.82 21.25
N PRO A 7 -8.65 8.83 20.12
CA PRO A 7 -8.65 7.93 18.97
C PRO A 7 -8.32 8.57 17.58
N TYR A 8 -7.87 9.83 17.52
CA TYR A 8 -7.77 10.54 16.24
C TYR A 8 -6.43 10.37 15.49
N ASP A 9 -5.40 9.89 16.19
CA ASP A 9 -4.03 9.76 15.65
C ASP A 9 -3.63 8.29 15.36
N VAL A 10 -4.58 7.35 15.33
CA VAL A 10 -4.31 5.93 15.06
C VAL A 10 -4.17 5.72 13.56
N LEU A 11 -3.12 4.99 13.17
CA LEU A 11 -2.87 4.59 11.79
C LEU A 11 -4.07 3.83 11.20
N ARG A 12 -4.44 4.16 9.97
CA ARG A 12 -5.55 3.55 9.23
C ARG A 12 -5.06 2.84 7.97
N PRO A 13 -5.80 1.86 7.43
CA PRO A 13 -5.41 1.19 6.19
C PRO A 13 -5.17 2.16 5.02
N LEU A 14 -5.97 3.23 4.92
CA LEU A 14 -5.77 4.29 3.92
C LEU A 14 -4.40 4.96 4.03
N ASP A 15 -3.85 5.09 5.24
CA ASP A 15 -2.55 5.74 5.43
C ASP A 15 -1.42 4.94 4.77
N ILE A 16 -1.54 3.62 4.76
CA ILE A 16 -0.61 2.75 4.04
C ILE A 16 -0.69 2.99 2.53
N VAL A 17 -1.88 3.15 1.96
CA VAL A 17 -2.04 3.47 0.53
C VAL A 17 -1.35 4.80 0.19
N VAL A 18 -1.53 5.84 1.02
CA VAL A 18 -0.88 7.14 0.85
C VAL A 18 0.64 7.01 0.98
N LEU A 19 1.15 6.27 1.97
CA LEU A 19 2.59 6.04 2.16
C LEU A 19 3.22 5.26 1.01
N LEU A 20 2.54 4.26 0.47
CA LEU A 20 2.99 3.54 -0.74
C LEU A 20 3.06 4.48 -1.94
N LYS A 21 2.08 5.36 -2.12
CA LYS A 21 2.12 6.36 -3.18
C LYS A 21 3.28 7.34 -2.99
N LEU A 22 3.52 7.81 -1.76
CA LEU A 22 4.68 8.66 -1.44
C LEU A 22 6.00 7.97 -1.74
N SER A 23 6.10 6.66 -1.56
CA SER A 23 7.33 5.91 -1.83
C SER A 23 7.73 5.89 -3.30
N LEU A 24 6.82 6.21 -4.21
CA LEU A 24 7.07 6.35 -5.64
C LEU A 24 7.59 7.73 -6.04
N SER A 25 7.55 8.70 -5.13
CA SER A 25 8.05 10.04 -5.37
C SER A 25 9.51 10.15 -4.95
N GLU A 26 10.31 10.82 -5.76
CA GLU A 26 11.67 11.21 -5.43
C GLU A 26 11.68 12.62 -4.81
N GLY A 27 12.38 12.78 -3.68
CA GLY A 27 12.51 14.08 -3.02
C GLY A 27 11.38 14.45 -2.07
N ASP A 28 10.95 15.72 -2.11
CA ASP A 28 9.93 16.26 -1.21
C ASP A 28 8.53 15.75 -1.59
N ARG A 29 7.65 15.71 -0.61
CA ARG A 29 6.26 15.25 -0.79
C ARG A 29 5.52 16.04 -1.89
N PRO A 30 4.84 15.37 -2.82
CA PRO A 30 3.93 16.03 -3.76
C PRO A 30 2.82 16.84 -3.04
N PRO A 31 2.27 17.88 -3.67
CA PRO A 31 1.11 18.60 -3.15
C PRO A 31 -0.05 17.68 -2.77
N TYR A 32 -0.78 18.01 -1.71
CA TYR A 32 -1.96 17.21 -1.27
C TYR A 32 -3.00 17.04 -2.38
N LEU A 33 -3.22 18.08 -3.19
CA LEU A 33 -4.17 18.03 -4.30
C LEU A 33 -3.73 17.01 -5.37
N GLN A 34 -2.44 16.94 -5.67
CA GLN A 34 -1.91 15.96 -6.62
C GLN A 34 -2.11 14.54 -6.11
N LEU A 35 -1.70 14.25 -4.87
CA LEU A 35 -1.90 12.93 -4.26
C LEU A 35 -3.37 12.55 -4.19
N ALA A 36 -4.24 13.52 -3.85
CA ALA A 36 -5.68 13.32 -3.79
C ALA A 36 -6.26 12.91 -5.16
N ASN A 37 -5.88 13.62 -6.22
CA ASN A 37 -6.31 13.30 -7.59
C ASN A 37 -5.85 11.91 -8.03
N GLU A 38 -4.57 11.58 -7.79
CA GLU A 38 -3.98 10.30 -8.19
C GLU A 38 -4.55 9.10 -7.39
N LEU A 39 -4.96 9.32 -6.13
CA LEU A 39 -5.57 8.30 -5.27
C LEU A 39 -7.11 8.33 -5.26
N HIS A 40 -7.72 9.23 -6.01
CA HIS A 40 -9.17 9.45 -6.02
C HIS A 40 -9.74 9.75 -4.62
N LEU A 41 -9.05 10.59 -3.87
CA LEU A 41 -9.37 11.03 -2.51
C LEU A 41 -9.69 12.53 -2.49
N TYR A 42 -10.23 13.00 -1.37
CA TYR A 42 -10.27 14.43 -1.08
C TYR A 42 -8.93 14.91 -0.50
N PRO A 43 -8.48 16.16 -0.77
CA PRO A 43 -7.26 16.71 -0.18
C PRO A 43 -7.24 16.65 1.34
N SER A 44 -8.39 16.80 2.00
CA SER A 44 -8.54 16.66 3.45
C SER A 44 -8.27 15.25 3.98
N GLU A 45 -8.59 14.21 3.19
CA GLU A 45 -8.29 12.82 3.54
C GLU A 45 -6.77 12.56 3.47
N VAL A 46 -6.12 13.08 2.42
CA VAL A 46 -4.65 13.00 2.28
C VAL A 46 -3.96 13.75 3.41
N TYR A 47 -4.38 14.97 3.72
CA TYR A 47 -3.85 15.74 4.86
C TYR A 47 -3.98 14.98 6.18
N ALA A 48 -5.16 14.45 6.47
CA ALA A 48 -5.40 13.67 7.69
C ALA A 48 -4.54 12.39 7.74
N SER A 49 -4.34 11.75 6.59
CA SER A 49 -3.48 10.56 6.44
C SER A 49 -2.01 10.90 6.74
N ILE A 50 -1.47 11.95 6.14
CA ILE A 50 -0.10 12.42 6.39
C ILE A 50 0.10 12.82 7.86
N LYS A 51 -0.90 13.46 8.47
CA LYS A 51 -0.85 13.81 9.90
C LYS A 51 -0.73 12.57 10.79
N ARG A 52 -1.52 11.50 10.53
CA ARG A 52 -1.41 10.23 11.25
C ARG A 52 -0.08 9.52 10.98
N ALA A 53 0.36 9.52 9.72
CA ALA A 53 1.64 8.95 9.33
C ALA A 53 2.83 9.63 10.02
N ARG A 54 2.76 10.97 10.21
CA ARG A 54 3.74 11.73 10.97
C ARG A 54 3.71 11.35 12.46
N ALA A 55 2.53 11.25 13.06
CA ALA A 55 2.37 10.82 14.45
C ALA A 55 2.92 9.40 14.70
N SER A 56 2.91 8.56 13.67
CA SER A 56 3.44 7.19 13.66
C SER A 56 4.90 7.09 13.16
N HIS A 57 5.61 8.22 12.97
CA HIS A 57 7.01 8.31 12.53
C HIS A 57 7.31 7.78 11.12
N PHE A 58 6.30 7.58 10.27
CA PHE A 58 6.50 7.22 8.86
C PHE A 58 6.85 8.41 7.97
N VAL A 59 6.51 9.62 8.42
CA VAL A 59 6.84 10.87 7.72
C VAL A 59 7.60 11.78 8.67
N GLN A 60 8.68 12.37 8.19
CA GLN A 60 9.60 13.21 8.93
C GLN A 60 9.87 14.52 8.18
N GLY A 61 10.33 15.54 8.91
CA GLY A 61 10.70 16.84 8.36
C GLY A 61 9.67 17.94 8.61
N PRO A 62 9.98 19.19 8.22
CA PRO A 62 9.04 20.30 8.30
C PRO A 62 7.87 20.08 7.33
N GLU A 63 6.68 20.59 7.67
CA GLU A 63 5.40 20.26 7.03
C GLU A 63 5.38 20.39 5.49
N LEU A 64 6.13 21.33 4.93
CA LEU A 64 6.24 21.52 3.47
C LEU A 64 7.35 20.67 2.81
N LYS A 65 8.21 20.03 3.61
CA LYS A 65 9.33 19.19 3.17
C LYS A 65 9.24 17.80 3.81
N ASP A 66 8.03 17.29 3.89
CA ASP A 66 7.78 15.95 4.39
C ASP A 66 8.52 14.90 3.58
N ARG A 67 9.29 14.05 4.27
CA ARG A 67 9.99 12.91 3.67
C ARG A 67 9.49 11.61 4.28
N LEU A 68 9.30 10.64 3.42
CA LEU A 68 8.95 9.29 3.85
C LEU A 68 10.14 8.62 4.54
N ASN A 69 9.92 8.10 5.73
CA ASN A 69 10.83 7.17 6.39
C ASN A 69 10.64 5.76 5.80
N ARG A 70 11.38 5.47 4.72
CA ARG A 70 11.26 4.22 3.96
C ARG A 70 11.58 2.99 4.81
N SER A 71 12.57 3.11 5.70
CA SER A 71 12.96 2.01 6.59
C SER A 71 11.85 1.66 7.59
N ALA A 72 11.24 2.67 8.22
CA ALA A 72 10.12 2.46 9.13
C ALA A 72 8.89 1.88 8.40
N LEU A 73 8.59 2.37 7.20
CA LEU A 73 7.51 1.82 6.39
C LEU A 73 7.78 0.35 6.05
N LEU A 74 8.98 0.02 5.57
CA LEU A 74 9.33 -1.35 5.23
C LEU A 74 9.25 -2.27 6.46
N GLU A 75 9.80 -1.87 7.60
CA GLU A 75 9.72 -2.63 8.86
C GLU A 75 8.26 -2.93 9.23
N PHE A 76 7.39 -1.93 9.19
CA PHE A 76 5.96 -2.12 9.46
C PHE A 76 5.29 -3.06 8.46
N LEU A 77 5.57 -2.92 7.16
CA LEU A 77 5.00 -3.80 6.13
C LEU A 77 5.44 -5.25 6.31
N LEU A 78 6.70 -5.49 6.64
CA LEU A 78 7.23 -6.85 6.81
C LEU A 78 6.73 -7.53 8.09
N HIS A 79 6.56 -6.80 9.18
CA HIS A 79 6.36 -7.38 10.51
C HIS A 79 5.03 -7.03 11.17
N GLY A 80 4.38 -5.92 10.77
CA GLY A 80 3.19 -5.37 11.44
C GLY A 80 1.89 -5.44 10.64
N ILE A 81 1.95 -5.25 9.31
CA ILE A 81 0.76 -5.02 8.48
C ILE A 81 -0.31 -6.12 8.61
N ARG A 82 0.09 -7.38 8.66
CA ARG A 82 -0.81 -8.54 8.74
C ARG A 82 -1.62 -8.60 10.04
N TYR A 83 -1.08 -8.03 11.10
CA TYR A 83 -1.72 -7.98 12.41
C TYR A 83 -2.53 -6.72 12.61
N ALA A 84 -2.05 -5.60 12.08
CA ALA A 84 -2.74 -4.31 12.17
C ALA A 84 -3.94 -4.22 11.24
N PHE A 85 -3.80 -4.76 10.01
CA PHE A 85 -4.82 -4.69 8.96
C PHE A 85 -5.00 -6.05 8.29
N PRO A 86 -5.53 -7.06 9.00
CA PRO A 86 -5.74 -8.39 8.45
C PRO A 86 -6.65 -8.34 7.22
N ALA A 87 -6.46 -9.30 6.33
CA ALA A 87 -7.27 -9.40 5.13
C ALA A 87 -8.64 -10.02 5.43
N GLU A 88 -9.68 -9.50 4.79
CA GLU A 88 -11.01 -10.08 4.80
C GLU A 88 -11.32 -10.69 3.44
N HIS A 89 -11.92 -11.87 3.46
CA HIS A 89 -12.30 -12.62 2.28
C HIS A 89 -13.83 -12.63 2.13
N GLY A 90 -14.31 -12.69 0.88
CA GLY A 90 -15.73 -12.73 0.59
C GLY A 90 -16.08 -13.64 -0.58
N ALA A 91 -17.34 -13.58 -0.98
CA ALA A 91 -17.88 -14.38 -2.06
C ALA A 91 -17.27 -14.01 -3.44
N MET A 92 -17.58 -14.84 -4.43
CA MET A 92 -17.23 -14.59 -5.83
C MET A 92 -17.77 -13.25 -6.32
N THR A 93 -16.89 -12.44 -6.88
CA THR A 93 -17.23 -11.13 -7.42
C THR A 93 -16.40 -10.79 -8.66
N ARG A 94 -16.77 -9.73 -9.34
CA ARG A 94 -15.95 -9.11 -10.38
C ARG A 94 -14.99 -8.11 -9.72
N GLY A 95 -13.74 -8.04 -10.21
CA GLY A 95 -12.77 -7.13 -9.62
C GLY A 95 -11.44 -7.07 -10.35
N VAL A 96 -10.47 -6.50 -9.67
CA VAL A 96 -9.07 -6.35 -10.09
C VAL A 96 -8.23 -7.38 -9.35
N PRO A 97 -7.44 -8.21 -10.05
CA PRO A 97 -6.59 -9.23 -9.42
C PRO A 97 -5.61 -8.65 -8.41
N THR A 98 -5.31 -9.42 -7.37
CA THR A 98 -4.29 -9.08 -6.37
C THR A 98 -3.48 -10.31 -5.98
N ARG A 99 -2.47 -10.14 -5.12
CA ARG A 99 -1.61 -11.20 -4.60
C ARG A 99 -0.93 -12.00 -5.74
N TYR A 100 -0.91 -13.33 -5.64
CA TYR A 100 -0.29 -14.21 -6.64
C TYR A 100 -0.90 -14.08 -8.05
N ALA A 101 -2.09 -13.52 -8.19
CA ALA A 101 -2.79 -13.38 -9.46
C ALA A 101 -2.44 -12.09 -10.23
N ALA A 102 -1.60 -11.22 -9.67
CA ALA A 102 -1.19 -9.96 -10.28
C ALA A 102 0.33 -9.76 -10.27
N SER A 103 0.81 -8.84 -11.14
CA SER A 103 2.24 -8.44 -11.18
C SER A 103 2.66 -7.81 -9.85
N PRO A 104 3.90 -8.03 -9.37
CA PRO A 104 4.96 -8.83 -10.01
C PRO A 104 4.91 -10.32 -9.65
N LEU A 105 4.05 -10.74 -8.72
CA LEU A 105 4.05 -12.11 -8.18
C LEU A 105 3.58 -13.16 -9.19
N ARG A 106 2.65 -12.81 -10.07
CA ARG A 106 2.09 -13.72 -11.08
C ARG A 106 3.15 -14.40 -11.94
N GLN A 107 4.26 -13.72 -12.20
CA GLN A 107 5.33 -14.23 -13.06
C GLN A 107 6.18 -15.32 -12.39
N HIS A 108 6.13 -15.42 -11.06
CA HIS A 108 6.97 -16.28 -10.25
C HIS A 108 6.20 -17.39 -9.51
N LEU A 109 4.88 -17.40 -9.65
CA LEU A 109 4.02 -18.32 -8.94
C LEU A 109 3.10 -19.05 -9.92
N GLU A 110 2.93 -20.34 -9.67
CA GLU A 110 1.98 -21.14 -10.44
C GLU A 110 0.55 -20.66 -10.20
N GLN A 111 -0.18 -20.49 -11.29
CA GLN A 111 -1.58 -20.12 -11.23
C GLN A 111 -2.41 -21.40 -11.11
N GLY A 112 -3.07 -21.57 -9.96
CA GLY A 112 -3.98 -22.69 -9.73
C GLY A 112 -5.22 -22.65 -10.63
N LYS A 113 -6.02 -23.71 -10.56
CA LYS A 113 -7.33 -23.78 -11.25
C LYS A 113 -8.43 -23.02 -10.52
N GLU A 114 -8.18 -22.61 -9.29
CA GLU A 114 -9.15 -21.86 -8.48
C GLU A 114 -9.26 -20.41 -8.93
N PRO A 115 -10.47 -19.80 -8.78
CA PRO A 115 -10.64 -18.40 -9.06
C PRO A 115 -9.67 -17.53 -8.23
N PRO A 116 -9.04 -16.50 -8.84
CA PRO A 116 -8.04 -15.68 -8.18
C PRO A 116 -8.65 -14.76 -7.11
N PRO A 117 -7.84 -14.25 -6.16
CA PRO A 117 -8.27 -13.16 -5.29
C PRO A 117 -8.38 -11.86 -6.09
N VAL A 118 -9.47 -11.13 -5.91
CA VAL A 118 -9.73 -9.86 -6.59
C VAL A 118 -10.21 -8.79 -5.61
N TRP A 119 -9.76 -7.57 -5.78
CA TRP A 119 -10.42 -6.42 -5.16
C TRP A 119 -11.76 -6.19 -5.83
N PRO A 120 -12.88 -6.17 -5.11
CA PRO A 120 -14.18 -5.90 -5.70
C PRO A 120 -14.19 -4.58 -6.47
N TYR A 121 -14.55 -4.61 -7.75
CA TYR A 121 -14.61 -3.41 -8.59
C TYR A 121 -15.56 -3.64 -9.76
N VAL A 122 -16.52 -2.73 -9.94
CA VAL A 122 -17.59 -2.88 -10.95
C VAL A 122 -17.04 -2.97 -12.37
N GLU A 123 -16.00 -2.19 -12.69
CA GLU A 123 -15.34 -2.19 -14.00
C GLU A 123 -14.22 -3.22 -14.11
N GLY A 124 -14.04 -4.09 -13.09
CA GLY A 124 -13.03 -5.14 -13.11
C GLY A 124 -13.34 -6.18 -14.18
N LEU A 125 -12.29 -6.73 -14.80
CA LEU A 125 -12.41 -7.69 -15.91
C LEU A 125 -12.31 -9.15 -15.46
N VAL A 126 -11.92 -9.40 -14.22
CA VAL A 126 -11.67 -10.74 -13.70
C VAL A 126 -12.73 -11.10 -12.66
N ARG A 127 -13.23 -12.34 -12.74
CA ARG A 127 -14.11 -12.90 -11.73
C ARG A 127 -13.30 -13.79 -10.78
N GLY A 128 -13.38 -13.48 -9.48
CA GLY A 128 -12.61 -14.18 -8.47
C GLY A 128 -13.19 -14.06 -7.08
N TYR A 129 -12.52 -14.61 -6.08
CA TYR A 129 -12.92 -14.42 -4.69
C TYR A 129 -12.60 -13.01 -4.20
N SER A 130 -13.57 -12.39 -3.55
CA SER A 130 -13.41 -11.06 -2.97
C SER A 130 -12.29 -11.06 -1.93
N TYR A 131 -11.39 -10.11 -2.08
CA TYR A 131 -10.31 -9.78 -1.15
C TYR A 131 -10.42 -8.31 -0.80
N ALA A 132 -10.61 -7.98 0.48
CA ALA A 132 -10.84 -6.61 0.90
C ALA A 132 -9.57 -5.75 0.71
N PRO A 133 -9.60 -4.73 -0.16
CA PRO A 133 -8.49 -3.82 -0.33
C PRO A 133 -8.29 -2.96 0.92
N LEU A 134 -7.10 -2.37 1.09
CA LEU A 134 -6.82 -1.42 2.18
C LEU A 134 -7.75 -0.21 2.17
N HIS A 135 -8.28 0.16 1.01
CA HIS A 135 -9.28 1.22 0.86
C HIS A 135 -10.14 0.98 -0.39
N LYS A 136 -11.40 1.43 -0.36
CA LYS A 136 -12.35 1.26 -1.48
C LYS A 136 -11.86 1.81 -2.82
N ASN A 137 -10.99 2.83 -2.83
CA ASN A 137 -10.45 3.44 -4.04
C ASN A 137 -9.19 2.73 -4.58
N VAL A 138 -8.66 1.73 -3.87
CA VAL A 138 -7.47 0.98 -4.28
C VAL A 138 -7.59 0.40 -5.70
N PRO A 139 -8.68 -0.26 -6.10
CA PRO A 139 -8.78 -0.80 -7.45
C PRO A 139 -8.64 0.26 -8.53
N LYS A 140 -9.30 1.40 -8.34
CA LYS A 140 -9.28 2.52 -9.29
C LYS A 140 -7.90 3.18 -9.36
N ALA A 141 -7.28 3.46 -8.22
CA ALA A 141 -5.95 4.05 -8.14
C ALA A 141 -4.88 3.13 -8.73
N ALA A 142 -4.96 1.82 -8.47
CA ALA A 142 -4.05 0.82 -8.99
C ALA A 142 -4.13 0.69 -10.53
N LEU A 143 -5.32 0.72 -11.10
CA LEU A 143 -5.48 0.68 -12.57
C LEU A 143 -4.91 1.92 -13.26
N ALA A 144 -4.88 3.07 -12.58
CA ALA A 144 -4.30 4.31 -13.10
C ALA A 144 -2.77 4.40 -12.91
N ASP A 145 -2.19 3.65 -11.97
CA ASP A 145 -0.77 3.68 -11.63
C ASP A 145 -0.21 2.25 -11.47
N PRO A 146 0.45 1.71 -12.49
CA PRO A 146 1.02 0.36 -12.45
C PRO A 146 2.04 0.13 -11.34
N HIS A 147 2.83 1.16 -10.98
CA HIS A 147 3.83 1.04 -9.90
C HIS A 147 3.16 0.96 -8.54
N LEU A 148 2.14 1.76 -8.31
CA LEU A 148 1.31 1.67 -7.10
C LEU A 148 0.58 0.32 -7.04
N TYR A 149 0.08 -0.17 -8.18
CA TYR A 149 -0.56 -1.47 -8.26
C TYR A 149 0.36 -2.59 -7.76
N GLU A 150 1.60 -2.65 -8.26
CA GLU A 150 2.58 -3.64 -7.83
C GLU A 150 2.86 -3.58 -6.32
N LEU A 151 3.03 -2.38 -5.75
CA LEU A 151 3.23 -2.22 -4.31
C LEU A 151 2.03 -2.72 -3.49
N LEU A 152 0.81 -2.41 -3.92
CA LEU A 152 -0.41 -2.86 -3.25
C LEU A 152 -0.57 -4.38 -3.31
N VAL A 153 -0.26 -5.01 -4.44
CA VAL A 153 -0.23 -6.47 -4.62
C VAL A 153 0.75 -7.14 -3.66
N LEU A 154 1.96 -6.58 -3.53
CA LEU A 154 2.99 -7.09 -2.62
C LEU A 154 2.57 -6.94 -1.15
N VAL A 155 1.95 -5.82 -0.79
CA VAL A 155 1.41 -5.61 0.55
C VAL A 155 0.29 -6.60 0.88
N ASP A 156 -0.61 -6.87 -0.05
CA ASP A 156 -1.65 -7.88 0.14
C ASP A 156 -1.08 -9.29 0.33
N ALA A 157 0.01 -9.62 -0.38
CA ALA A 157 0.72 -10.88 -0.18
C ALA A 157 1.34 -10.97 1.23
N LEU A 158 1.79 -9.86 1.82
CA LEU A 158 2.26 -9.83 3.21
C LEU A 158 1.11 -9.96 4.21
N ARG A 159 -0.06 -9.41 3.90
CA ARG A 159 -1.24 -9.50 4.78
C ARG A 159 -1.74 -10.92 4.94
N ASP A 160 -1.78 -11.71 3.85
CA ASP A 160 -2.43 -13.03 3.86
C ASP A 160 -1.83 -14.06 2.86
N GLY A 161 -0.69 -13.80 2.27
CA GLY A 161 -0.05 -14.73 1.34
C GLY A 161 0.43 -16.03 1.99
N LYS A 162 0.50 -17.10 1.19
CA LYS A 162 1.19 -18.34 1.55
C LYS A 162 2.70 -18.09 1.73
N ALA A 163 3.43 -19.02 2.32
CA ALA A 163 4.85 -18.85 2.64
C ALA A 163 5.69 -18.37 1.45
N ARG A 164 5.58 -19.03 0.30
CA ARG A 164 6.31 -18.66 -0.92
C ARG A 164 5.94 -17.29 -1.46
N GLU A 165 4.66 -16.97 -1.43
CA GLU A 165 4.14 -15.67 -1.88
C GLU A 165 4.68 -14.54 -1.01
N ARG A 166 4.66 -14.73 0.32
CA ARG A 166 5.23 -13.77 1.27
C ARG A 166 6.74 -13.59 1.11
N GLU A 167 7.48 -14.68 0.93
CA GLU A 167 8.93 -14.63 0.69
C GLU A 167 9.28 -13.77 -0.51
N LEU A 168 8.57 -13.96 -1.62
CA LEU A 168 8.74 -13.14 -2.83
C LEU A 168 8.33 -11.68 -2.58
N ALA A 169 7.24 -11.45 -1.86
CA ALA A 169 6.78 -10.09 -1.53
C ALA A 169 7.79 -9.34 -0.65
N VAL A 170 8.39 -10.01 0.34
CA VAL A 170 9.47 -9.45 1.17
C VAL A 170 10.64 -9.00 0.30
N LYS A 171 11.13 -9.88 -0.58
CA LYS A 171 12.25 -9.59 -1.48
C LYS A 171 11.96 -8.41 -2.39
N GLU A 172 10.79 -8.41 -3.03
CA GLU A 172 10.42 -7.38 -4.00
C GLU A 172 10.14 -6.01 -3.35
N LEU A 173 9.50 -5.98 -2.17
CA LEU A 173 9.28 -4.73 -1.42
C LEU A 173 10.61 -4.16 -0.89
N SER A 174 11.49 -5.00 -0.35
CA SER A 174 12.80 -4.55 0.13
C SER A 174 13.59 -3.89 -1.00
N LYS A 175 13.63 -4.51 -2.18
CA LYS A 175 14.30 -3.95 -3.36
C LYS A 175 13.69 -2.60 -3.78
N ARG A 176 12.36 -2.46 -3.82
CA ARG A 176 11.67 -1.24 -4.27
C ARG A 176 11.78 -0.09 -3.26
N LEU A 177 11.71 -0.39 -1.97
CA LEU A 177 11.74 0.63 -0.93
C LEU A 177 13.16 1.03 -0.49
N GLN A 178 14.15 0.13 -0.59
CA GLN A 178 15.56 0.41 -0.26
C GLN A 178 16.35 0.92 -1.47
N GLY A 179 16.11 0.40 -2.66
CA GLY A 179 16.86 0.77 -3.88
C GLY A 179 16.72 2.22 -4.32
N ALA A 180 15.70 2.93 -3.82
CA ALA A 180 15.57 4.39 -4.01
C ALA A 180 16.47 5.21 -3.06
N SER A 181 17.17 4.57 -2.11
CA SER A 181 18.06 5.24 -1.14
C SER A 181 19.52 5.33 -1.62
N ASP A 182 19.95 4.47 -2.54
CA ASP A 182 21.35 4.38 -2.97
C ASP A 182 21.74 5.46 -4.01
N GLY A 183 20.78 6.19 -4.54
CA GLY A 183 21.02 7.31 -5.48
C GLY A 183 21.52 8.60 -4.85
N LEU A 184 21.49 8.74 -3.52
CA LEU A 184 21.83 9.99 -2.81
C LEU A 184 23.18 9.96 -2.08
N SER A 185 23.94 8.87 -2.16
CA SER A 185 25.24 8.74 -1.47
C SER A 185 26.46 8.90 -2.38
N GLN A 186 26.28 9.33 -3.64
CA GLN A 186 27.40 9.63 -4.54
C GLN A 186 27.22 11.02 -5.18
N SER A 187 27.45 12.04 -4.40
CA SER A 187 27.79 13.38 -4.91
C SER A 187 28.53 14.16 -3.83
#